data_03f2ee2cdc2623dbdea1f6d4e336fb08
#
_entry.id   03f2ee2cdc2623dbdea1f6d4e336fb08
#
_cell.length_a   1.000
_cell.length_b   1.000
_cell.length_c   1.000
_cell.angle_alpha   90.00
_cell.angle_beta   90.00
_cell.angle_gamma   90.00
#
_symmetry.space_group_name_H-M   'P 1'
#
loop_
_entity.id
_entity.type
_entity.pdbx_description
1 polymer ?
#
loop_
_entity_poly.entity_id
_entity_poly.type
_entity_poly.pdbx_seq_one_letter_code
_entity_poly.pdbx_strand_id
1 'polypeptide(L)'
;MTWKRFQTAIWILLAVCAGGIVLLCLTGEFMLVVGPVDSSDIFGILLLIFLLVLLVWGDGAIVAFLKGWERVAALVFALLVEGLFLLTILFFGVYFYTNPQYVPLYAPNGEVGLVVRQESWLFKAWGEFYLPTGPCLLRGTGVTYETHDIWPFHDSYDEYEVEWLEESAVVHYNAGRGEWETCTVPLDQ
;
A
#
# COMPACT_ATOMS: atom_id res chain seq x y z
N MET A 1 32.22 -0.21 -17.07
CA MET A 1 31.07 -1.13 -17.30
C MET A 1 30.71 -1.08 -18.77
N THR A 2 30.65 -2.20 -19.49
CA THR A 2 30.30 -2.18 -20.91
C THR A 2 28.81 -1.94 -21.08
N TRP A 3 28.39 -1.22 -22.12
CA TRP A 3 26.99 -0.91 -22.43
C TRP A 3 26.08 -2.15 -22.39
N LYS A 4 26.55 -3.29 -22.89
CA LYS A 4 25.83 -4.57 -22.84
C LYS A 4 25.53 -5.03 -21.41
N ARG A 5 26.51 -4.91 -20.49
CA ARG A 5 26.28 -5.28 -19.07
C ARG A 5 25.28 -4.36 -18.38
N PHE A 6 25.30 -3.09 -18.74
CA PHE A 6 24.33 -2.13 -18.23
C PHE A 6 22.90 -2.45 -18.69
N GLN A 7 22.71 -2.71 -19.99
CA GLN A 7 21.41 -3.15 -20.52
C GLN A 7 20.92 -4.44 -19.87
N THR A 8 21.78 -5.44 -19.69
CA THR A 8 21.42 -6.70 -19.04
C THR A 8 20.95 -6.46 -17.59
N ALA A 9 21.63 -5.59 -16.85
CA ALA A 9 21.23 -5.26 -15.48
C ALA A 9 19.85 -4.57 -15.43
N ILE A 10 19.56 -3.66 -16.36
CA ILE A 10 18.24 -3.03 -16.50
C ILE A 10 17.16 -4.09 -16.75
N TRP A 11 17.35 -4.98 -17.70
CA TRP A 11 16.36 -6.01 -18.01
C TRP A 11 16.12 -6.98 -16.85
N ILE A 12 17.17 -7.34 -16.11
CA ILE A 12 17.01 -8.15 -14.88
C ILE A 12 16.19 -7.39 -13.84
N LEU A 13 16.48 -6.11 -13.59
CA LEU A 13 15.76 -5.29 -12.63
C LEU A 13 14.27 -5.16 -13.01
N LEU A 14 13.98 -4.88 -14.28
CA LEU A 14 12.62 -4.82 -14.79
C LEU A 14 11.88 -6.15 -14.63
N ALA A 15 12.53 -7.27 -14.92
CA ALA A 15 11.95 -8.59 -14.76
C ALA A 15 11.64 -8.91 -13.28
N VAL A 16 12.53 -8.55 -12.36
CA VAL A 16 12.34 -8.73 -10.92
C VAL A 16 11.17 -7.88 -10.41
N CYS A 17 11.13 -6.60 -10.79
CA CYS A 17 10.02 -5.71 -10.41
C CYS A 17 8.67 -6.22 -10.97
N ALA A 18 8.63 -6.58 -12.26
CA ALA A 18 7.41 -7.11 -12.89
C ALA A 18 6.96 -8.42 -12.23
N GLY A 19 7.90 -9.33 -11.94
CA GLY A 19 7.62 -10.58 -11.24
C GLY A 19 7.06 -10.35 -9.83
N GLY A 20 7.63 -9.40 -9.09
CA GLY A 20 7.15 -9.00 -7.77
C GLY A 20 5.73 -8.42 -7.82
N ILE A 21 5.47 -7.52 -8.77
CA ILE A 21 4.15 -6.91 -8.98
C ILE A 21 3.10 -8.01 -9.30
N VAL A 22 3.41 -8.91 -10.23
CA VAL A 22 2.52 -10.02 -10.59
C VAL A 22 2.24 -10.92 -9.39
N LEU A 23 3.26 -11.26 -8.61
CA LEU A 23 3.12 -12.07 -7.42
C LEU A 23 2.17 -11.41 -6.41
N LEU A 24 2.36 -10.12 -6.11
CA LEU A 24 1.48 -9.37 -5.21
C LEU A 24 0.04 -9.26 -5.73
N CYS A 25 -0.15 -9.12 -7.04
CA CYS A 25 -1.50 -9.15 -7.63
C CYS A 25 -2.17 -10.52 -7.51
N LEU A 26 -1.41 -11.62 -7.61
CA LEU A 26 -1.94 -12.97 -7.48
C LEU A 26 -2.28 -13.36 -6.04
N THR A 27 -1.65 -12.71 -5.06
CA THR A 27 -1.90 -12.94 -3.62
C THR A 27 -2.88 -11.93 -3.02
N GLY A 28 -3.73 -11.32 -3.83
CA GLY A 28 -4.59 -10.19 -3.46
C GLY A 28 -5.52 -10.39 -2.25
N GLU A 29 -5.78 -11.64 -1.84
CA GLU A 29 -6.51 -11.96 -0.60
C GLU A 29 -5.62 -11.91 0.66
N PHE A 30 -4.30 -11.91 0.47
CA PHE A 30 -3.34 -11.92 1.56
C PHE A 30 -2.52 -10.64 1.60
N MET A 31 -2.43 -10.05 2.76
CA MET A 31 -1.59 -8.89 3.03
C MET A 31 -0.38 -9.31 3.86
N LEU A 32 0.81 -9.07 3.34
CA LEU A 32 2.05 -9.20 4.09
C LEU A 32 2.30 -7.89 4.84
N VAL A 33 2.48 -7.99 6.16
CA VAL A 33 2.78 -6.82 7.02
C VAL A 33 4.09 -7.10 7.75
N VAL A 34 5.08 -6.22 7.55
CA VAL A 34 6.39 -6.33 8.21
C VAL A 34 6.72 -4.97 8.85
N GLY A 35 6.44 -4.87 10.14
CA GLY A 35 6.55 -3.60 10.85
C GLY A 35 5.55 -2.56 10.28
N PRO A 36 6.02 -1.36 9.89
CA PRO A 36 5.13 -0.32 9.34
C PRO A 36 4.87 -0.48 7.82
N VAL A 37 5.43 -1.51 7.17
CA VAL A 37 5.37 -1.70 5.70
C VAL A 37 4.44 -2.85 5.37
N ASP A 38 3.50 -2.62 4.48
CA ASP A 38 2.61 -3.64 3.97
C ASP A 38 2.86 -3.99 2.48
N SER A 39 2.13 -4.97 1.97
CA SER A 39 2.26 -5.39 0.57
C SER A 39 1.84 -4.30 -0.42
N SER A 40 0.99 -3.35 -0.03
CA SER A 40 0.60 -2.20 -0.88
C SER A 40 1.77 -1.22 -1.02
N ASP A 41 2.50 -0.96 0.05
CA ASP A 41 3.72 -0.14 0.03
C ASP A 41 4.78 -0.78 -0.86
N ILE A 42 5.00 -2.09 -0.68
CA ILE A 42 5.96 -2.85 -1.50
C ILE A 42 5.57 -2.78 -2.98
N PHE A 43 4.29 -2.95 -3.30
CA PHE A 43 3.77 -2.81 -4.67
C PHE A 43 4.04 -1.41 -5.23
N GLY A 44 3.72 -0.37 -4.47
CA GLY A 44 3.96 1.03 -4.86
C GLY A 44 5.44 1.32 -5.14
N ILE A 45 6.33 0.86 -4.27
CA ILE A 45 7.79 0.99 -4.43
C ILE A 45 8.29 0.25 -5.68
N LEU A 46 7.85 -1.00 -5.88
CA LEU A 46 8.24 -1.78 -7.06
C LEU A 46 7.76 -1.14 -8.36
N LEU A 47 6.52 -0.65 -8.38
CA LEU A 47 5.95 0.05 -9.52
C LEU A 47 6.72 1.34 -9.82
N LEU A 48 7.06 2.12 -8.80
CA LEU A 48 7.85 3.34 -8.94
C LEU A 48 9.23 3.04 -9.53
N ILE A 49 9.95 2.06 -8.98
CA ILE A 49 11.25 1.64 -9.50
C ILE A 49 11.13 1.19 -10.96
N PHE A 50 10.12 0.39 -11.28
CA PHE A 50 9.86 -0.09 -12.63
C PHE A 50 9.67 1.07 -13.62
N LEU A 51 8.82 2.05 -13.28
CA LEU A 51 8.56 3.22 -14.11
C LEU A 51 9.81 4.10 -14.30
N LEU A 52 10.57 4.36 -13.22
CA LEU A 52 11.81 5.15 -13.30
C LEU A 52 12.85 4.47 -14.20
N VAL A 53 13.01 3.15 -14.08
CA VAL A 53 13.95 2.40 -14.94
C VAL A 53 13.51 2.44 -16.40
N LEU A 54 12.22 2.35 -16.69
CA LEU A 54 11.70 2.48 -18.05
C LEU A 54 11.92 3.88 -18.62
N LEU A 55 11.73 4.94 -17.85
CA LEU A 55 12.00 6.32 -18.27
C LEU A 55 13.49 6.49 -18.64
N VAL A 56 14.40 6.17 -17.73
CA VAL A 56 15.85 6.26 -17.96
C VAL A 56 16.30 5.44 -19.17
N TRP A 57 15.73 4.26 -19.36
CA TRP A 57 16.03 3.42 -20.52
C TRP A 57 15.52 4.04 -21.81
N GLY A 58 14.29 4.55 -21.82
CA GLY A 58 13.66 5.21 -22.96
C GLY A 58 14.44 6.44 -23.41
N ASP A 59 14.80 7.31 -22.45
CA ASP A 59 15.62 8.49 -22.74
C ASP A 59 16.99 8.15 -23.27
N GLY A 60 17.65 7.14 -22.72
CA GLY A 60 18.91 6.64 -23.21
C GLY A 60 18.81 6.12 -24.67
N ALA A 61 17.72 5.45 -25.01
CA ALA A 61 17.45 4.98 -26.37
C ALA A 61 17.24 6.16 -27.34
N ILE A 62 16.41 7.14 -26.98
CA ILE A 62 16.12 8.33 -27.79
C ILE A 62 17.41 9.12 -28.03
N VAL A 63 18.17 9.41 -27.00
CA VAL A 63 19.43 10.18 -27.07
C VAL A 63 20.49 9.48 -27.91
N ALA A 64 20.47 8.13 -27.97
CA ALA A 64 21.41 7.37 -28.80
C ALA A 64 21.22 7.61 -30.32
N PHE A 65 20.00 7.96 -30.75
CA PHE A 65 19.69 8.24 -32.17
C PHE A 65 19.93 9.70 -32.58
N LEU A 66 20.05 10.62 -31.62
CA LEU A 66 20.20 12.05 -31.87
C LEU A 66 21.67 12.48 -31.95
N LYS A 67 21.96 13.55 -32.69
CA LYS A 67 23.30 14.09 -32.86
C LYS A 67 23.34 15.58 -32.61
N GLY A 68 24.52 16.08 -32.25
CA GLY A 68 24.76 17.52 -32.09
C GLY A 68 23.83 18.19 -31.07
N TRP A 69 23.26 19.33 -31.43
CA TRP A 69 22.40 20.13 -30.59
C TRP A 69 21.09 19.42 -30.19
N GLU A 70 20.52 18.65 -31.09
CA GLU A 70 19.29 17.88 -30.82
C GLU A 70 19.46 16.92 -29.64
N ARG A 71 20.63 16.30 -29.49
CA ARG A 71 20.98 15.44 -28.37
C ARG A 71 21.00 16.19 -27.06
N VAL A 72 21.56 17.40 -27.03
CA VAL A 72 21.61 18.24 -25.82
C VAL A 72 20.20 18.71 -25.44
N ALA A 73 19.43 19.16 -26.42
CA ALA A 73 18.03 19.56 -26.19
C ALA A 73 17.17 18.41 -25.66
N ALA A 74 17.29 17.22 -26.22
CA ALA A 74 16.58 16.03 -25.77
C ALA A 74 16.97 15.64 -24.33
N LEU A 75 18.25 15.69 -23.97
CA LEU A 75 18.71 15.42 -22.60
C LEU A 75 18.15 16.43 -21.60
N VAL A 76 18.16 17.72 -21.93
CA VAL A 76 17.60 18.75 -21.06
C VAL A 76 16.09 18.54 -20.89
N PHE A 77 15.38 18.25 -21.99
CA PHE A 77 13.95 17.99 -21.94
C PHE A 77 13.63 16.74 -21.09
N ALA A 78 14.35 15.64 -21.27
CA ALA A 78 14.21 14.40 -20.49
C ALA A 78 14.40 14.67 -18.99
N LEU A 79 15.47 15.37 -18.59
CA LEU A 79 15.72 15.75 -17.20
C LEU A 79 14.62 16.64 -16.61
N LEU A 80 14.02 17.54 -17.39
CA LEU A 80 12.90 18.35 -16.94
C LEU A 80 11.64 17.52 -16.72
N VAL A 81 11.33 16.59 -17.64
CA VAL A 81 10.18 15.68 -17.53
C VAL A 81 10.34 14.73 -16.33
N GLU A 82 11.52 14.12 -16.19
CA GLU A 82 11.83 13.26 -15.05
C GLU A 82 11.77 14.01 -13.71
N GLY A 83 12.33 15.22 -13.68
CA GLY A 83 12.29 16.09 -12.50
C GLY A 83 10.84 16.46 -12.10
N LEU A 84 10.01 16.82 -13.09
CA LEU A 84 8.60 17.12 -12.85
C LEU A 84 7.83 15.86 -12.39
N PHE A 85 8.11 14.70 -12.98
CA PHE A 85 7.52 13.42 -12.58
C PHE A 85 7.86 13.06 -11.14
N LEU A 86 9.15 13.16 -10.76
CA LEU A 86 9.59 12.92 -9.39
C LEU A 86 8.97 13.92 -8.40
N LEU A 87 8.90 15.19 -8.77
CA LEU A 87 8.25 16.22 -7.95
C LEU A 87 6.76 15.90 -7.74
N THR A 88 6.08 15.46 -8.79
CA THR A 88 4.68 15.05 -8.73
C THR A 88 4.50 13.87 -7.79
N ILE A 89 5.32 12.82 -7.91
CA ILE A 89 5.27 11.65 -7.01
C ILE A 89 5.55 12.07 -5.57
N LEU A 90 6.56 12.91 -5.34
CA LEU A 90 6.88 13.40 -4.00
C LEU A 90 5.71 14.18 -3.41
N PHE A 91 5.10 15.08 -4.19
CA PHE A 91 3.97 15.87 -3.76
C PHE A 91 2.76 14.99 -3.43
N PHE A 92 2.37 14.08 -4.33
CA PHE A 92 1.27 13.16 -4.08
C PHE A 92 1.59 12.16 -2.96
N GLY A 93 2.82 11.64 -2.90
CA GLY A 93 3.26 10.76 -1.82
C GLY A 93 3.18 11.42 -0.45
N VAL A 94 3.61 12.68 -0.31
CA VAL A 94 3.53 13.39 0.98
C VAL A 94 2.09 13.78 1.33
N TYR A 95 1.27 14.19 0.35
CA TYR A 95 -0.09 14.67 0.60
C TYR A 95 -1.12 13.56 0.75
N PHE A 96 -0.93 12.43 0.07
CA PHE A 96 -1.92 11.35 0.02
C PHE A 96 -1.44 10.06 0.69
N TYR A 97 -0.19 10.05 1.20
CA TYR A 97 0.30 8.91 1.97
C TYR A 97 -0.45 8.88 3.31
N THR A 98 -1.34 7.93 3.41
CA THR A 98 -1.95 7.56 4.68
C THR A 98 -1.03 6.53 5.33
N ASN A 99 -0.61 6.78 6.57
CA ASN A 99 0.17 5.81 7.32
C ASN A 99 -0.80 4.79 7.96
N PRO A 100 -0.99 3.61 7.38
CA PRO A 100 -1.95 2.66 7.92
C PRO A 100 -1.52 2.21 9.31
N GLN A 101 -2.49 2.11 10.22
CA GLN A 101 -2.29 1.52 11.53
C GLN A 101 -2.94 0.15 11.58
N TYR A 102 -2.24 -0.81 12.20
CA TYR A 102 -2.71 -2.17 12.39
C TYR A 102 -3.03 -2.39 13.86
N VAL A 103 -4.31 -2.49 14.18
CA VAL A 103 -4.78 -2.65 15.55
C VAL A 103 -5.26 -4.08 15.75
N PRO A 104 -4.61 -4.85 16.65
CA PRO A 104 -5.06 -6.19 16.97
C PRO A 104 -6.29 -6.16 17.88
N LEU A 105 -7.33 -6.90 17.54
CA LEU A 105 -8.49 -7.15 18.38
C LEU A 105 -8.36 -8.54 18.99
N TYR A 106 -8.38 -8.60 20.31
CA TYR A 106 -8.15 -9.83 21.05
C TYR A 106 -9.46 -10.57 21.33
N ALA A 107 -9.47 -11.84 21.00
CA ALA A 107 -10.55 -12.75 21.35
C ALA A 107 -10.55 -13.08 22.88
N PRO A 108 -11.61 -13.63 23.43
CA PRO A 108 -11.71 -13.95 24.87
C PRO A 108 -10.63 -14.92 25.38
N ASN A 109 -10.03 -15.69 24.51
CA ASN A 109 -8.90 -16.60 24.82
C ASN A 109 -7.55 -15.87 24.94
N GLY A 110 -7.51 -14.56 24.66
CA GLY A 110 -6.30 -13.74 24.69
C GLY A 110 -5.46 -13.79 23.41
N GLU A 111 -5.88 -14.51 22.38
CA GLU A 111 -5.24 -14.51 21.07
C GLU A 111 -5.78 -13.38 20.19
N VAL A 112 -5.00 -12.98 19.20
CA VAL A 112 -5.46 -12.00 18.19
C VAL A 112 -6.46 -12.69 17.28
N GLY A 113 -7.73 -12.33 17.40
CA GLY A 113 -8.81 -12.87 16.57
C GLY A 113 -8.98 -12.12 15.25
N LEU A 114 -8.82 -10.80 15.28
CA LEU A 114 -8.89 -9.92 14.10
C LEU A 114 -7.79 -8.87 14.16
N VAL A 115 -7.42 -8.34 13.00
CA VAL A 115 -6.58 -7.16 12.86
C VAL A 115 -7.34 -6.12 12.04
N VAL A 116 -7.46 -4.91 12.56
CA VAL A 116 -8.03 -3.79 11.83
C VAL A 116 -6.91 -3.00 11.20
N ARG A 117 -6.90 -2.89 9.87
CA ARG A 117 -6.09 -1.92 9.16
C ARG A 117 -6.90 -0.65 9.03
N GLN A 118 -6.46 0.42 9.66
CA GLN A 118 -7.15 1.70 9.61
C GLN A 118 -6.26 2.77 8.99
N GLU A 119 -6.91 3.63 8.23
CA GLU A 119 -6.30 4.78 7.56
C GLU A 119 -7.16 6.01 7.79
N SER A 120 -6.54 7.18 7.74
CA SER A 120 -7.29 8.44 7.76
C SER A 120 -6.69 9.45 6.79
N TRP A 121 -7.57 10.27 6.27
CA TRP A 121 -7.18 11.42 5.47
C TRP A 121 -8.18 12.56 5.66
N LEU A 122 -7.68 13.73 6.06
CA LEU A 122 -8.49 14.91 6.40
C LEU A 122 -9.53 14.58 7.48
N PHE A 123 -10.81 14.49 7.12
CA PHE A 123 -11.96 14.33 8.01
C PHE A 123 -12.63 12.96 7.88
N LYS A 124 -11.95 11.99 7.28
CA LYS A 124 -12.42 10.61 7.12
C LYS A 124 -11.39 9.64 7.65
N ALA A 125 -11.86 8.61 8.35
CA ALA A 125 -11.10 7.42 8.57
C ALA A 125 -11.87 6.23 7.99
N TRP A 126 -11.13 5.24 7.52
CA TRP A 126 -11.69 4.01 6.97
C TRP A 126 -10.73 2.87 7.24
N GLY A 127 -11.22 1.68 7.12
CA GLY A 127 -10.39 0.51 7.28
C GLY A 127 -11.05 -0.77 6.83
N GLU A 128 -10.30 -1.83 7.01
CA GLU A 128 -10.69 -3.19 6.64
C GLU A 128 -10.27 -4.16 7.73
N PHE A 129 -11.07 -5.21 7.90
CA PHE A 129 -10.81 -6.26 8.88
C PHE A 129 -10.07 -7.42 8.22
N TYR A 130 -9.07 -7.95 8.92
CA TYR A 130 -8.21 -9.03 8.49
C TYR A 130 -8.17 -10.15 9.52
N LEU A 131 -8.06 -11.38 9.03
CA LEU A 131 -7.78 -12.57 9.85
C LEU A 131 -6.28 -12.81 9.91
N PRO A 132 -5.67 -12.93 11.10
CA PRO A 132 -4.27 -13.31 11.21
C PRO A 132 -4.10 -14.77 10.82
N THR A 133 -3.33 -15.03 9.76
CA THR A 133 -3.02 -16.38 9.28
C THR A 133 -1.58 -16.80 9.60
N GLY A 134 -0.78 -15.86 10.11
CA GLY A 134 0.60 -16.07 10.51
C GLY A 134 1.19 -14.83 11.14
N PRO A 135 2.45 -14.86 11.56
CA PRO A 135 3.06 -13.76 12.30
C PRO A 135 3.18 -12.44 11.50
N CYS A 136 3.15 -12.51 10.18
CA CYS A 136 3.26 -11.36 9.28
C CYS A 136 2.26 -11.46 8.12
N LEU A 137 1.32 -12.40 8.17
CA LEU A 137 0.40 -12.65 7.08
C LEU A 137 -1.04 -12.48 7.55
N LEU A 138 -1.74 -11.58 6.91
CA LEU A 138 -3.14 -11.27 7.15
C LEU A 138 -3.97 -11.67 5.93
N ARG A 139 -5.16 -12.24 6.13
CA ARG A 139 -6.13 -12.52 5.08
C ARG A 139 -7.28 -11.54 5.17
N GLY A 140 -7.61 -10.87 4.07
CA GLY A 140 -8.75 -9.95 4.00
C GLY A 140 -10.07 -10.68 4.22
N THR A 141 -10.97 -10.05 4.99
CA THR A 141 -12.33 -10.54 5.20
C THR A 141 -13.31 -9.93 4.19
N GLY A 142 -12.89 -8.91 3.45
CA GLY A 142 -13.74 -8.10 2.57
C GLY A 142 -14.71 -7.18 3.32
N VAL A 143 -14.67 -7.15 4.65
CA VAL A 143 -15.49 -6.26 5.47
C VAL A 143 -14.72 -4.98 5.72
N THR A 144 -15.33 -3.86 5.33
CA THR A 144 -14.76 -2.51 5.48
C THR A 144 -15.63 -1.67 6.40
N TYR A 145 -15.07 -0.61 6.95
CA TYR A 145 -15.78 0.42 7.71
C TYR A 145 -15.32 1.82 7.30
N GLU A 146 -16.17 2.81 7.57
CA GLU A 146 -15.85 4.22 7.32
C GLU A 146 -16.36 5.04 8.51
N THR A 147 -15.61 6.05 8.92
CA THR A 147 -15.96 6.94 10.02
C THR A 147 -15.73 8.40 9.66
N HIS A 148 -16.36 9.30 10.42
CA HIS A 148 -16.20 10.74 10.29
C HIS A 148 -15.26 11.28 11.38
N ASP A 149 -13.99 11.55 10.99
CA ASP A 149 -13.00 12.25 11.84
C ASP A 149 -12.67 11.57 13.18
N ILE A 150 -12.87 10.24 13.26
CA ILE A 150 -12.60 9.42 14.44
C ILE A 150 -11.82 8.18 14.05
N TRP A 151 -10.89 7.78 14.93
CA TRP A 151 -10.16 6.52 14.87
C TRP A 151 -10.69 5.57 15.95
N PRO A 152 -11.75 4.81 15.69
CA PRO A 152 -12.44 4.06 16.72
C PRO A 152 -11.61 2.95 17.35
N PHE A 153 -10.62 2.43 16.62
CA PHE A 153 -9.76 1.32 17.07
C PHE A 153 -8.44 1.80 17.66
N HIS A 154 -8.37 3.00 18.23
CA HIS A 154 -7.18 3.48 18.91
C HIS A 154 -7.18 3.05 20.37
N ASP A 155 -6.06 2.54 20.91
CA ASP A 155 -5.92 2.00 22.27
C ASP A 155 -6.31 2.94 23.41
N SER A 156 -6.51 4.23 23.12
CA SER A 156 -6.80 5.26 24.13
C SER A 156 -8.28 5.57 24.30
N TYR A 157 -9.16 5.00 23.48
CA TYR A 157 -10.58 5.34 23.46
C TYR A 157 -11.43 4.09 23.49
N ASP A 158 -12.39 4.02 24.42
CA ASP A 158 -13.44 2.99 24.47
C ASP A 158 -14.51 3.28 23.39
N GLU A 159 -14.07 3.33 22.14
CA GLU A 159 -14.91 3.70 21.00
C GLU A 159 -15.32 2.51 20.14
N TYR A 160 -15.04 1.31 20.61
CA TYR A 160 -15.50 0.08 19.97
C TYR A 160 -15.73 -1.04 20.99
N GLU A 161 -16.63 -1.94 20.63
CA GLU A 161 -16.93 -3.17 21.36
C GLU A 161 -16.94 -4.34 20.38
N VAL A 162 -16.47 -5.51 20.80
CA VAL A 162 -16.45 -6.72 19.96
C VAL A 162 -17.17 -7.86 20.67
N GLU A 163 -18.25 -8.33 20.05
CA GLU A 163 -18.95 -9.54 20.45
C GLU A 163 -18.44 -10.71 19.59
N TRP A 164 -17.77 -11.66 20.23
CA TRP A 164 -17.21 -12.84 19.58
C TRP A 164 -18.23 -13.97 19.55
N LEU A 165 -18.59 -14.43 18.35
CA LEU A 165 -19.45 -15.57 18.09
C LEU A 165 -18.62 -16.74 17.55
N GLU A 166 -19.22 -17.91 17.36
CA GLU A 166 -18.50 -19.11 16.89
C GLU A 166 -17.92 -18.94 15.47
N GLU A 167 -18.67 -18.32 14.55
CA GLU A 167 -18.32 -18.19 13.12
C GLU A 167 -18.09 -16.73 12.69
N SER A 168 -18.29 -15.77 13.59
CA SER A 168 -18.17 -14.35 13.25
C SER A 168 -17.84 -13.50 14.48
N ALA A 169 -17.38 -12.30 14.25
CA ALA A 169 -17.28 -11.24 15.26
C ALA A 169 -18.21 -10.08 14.87
N VAL A 170 -19.02 -9.62 15.82
CA VAL A 170 -19.83 -8.42 15.64
C VAL A 170 -19.08 -7.26 16.27
N VAL A 171 -18.72 -6.28 15.46
CA VAL A 171 -17.95 -5.12 15.88
C VAL A 171 -18.85 -3.89 15.87
N HIS A 172 -19.06 -3.32 17.05
CA HIS A 172 -19.74 -2.06 17.25
C HIS A 172 -18.68 -0.97 17.39
N TYR A 173 -18.79 0.10 16.64
CA TYR A 173 -17.80 1.17 16.68
C TYR A 173 -18.45 2.54 16.54
N ASN A 174 -17.80 3.54 17.11
CA ASN A 174 -18.22 4.94 16.97
C ASN A 174 -17.85 5.41 15.55
N ALA A 175 -18.85 5.70 14.75
CA ALA A 175 -18.68 6.22 13.39
C ALA A 175 -18.46 7.74 13.34
N GLY A 176 -18.48 8.41 14.48
CA GLY A 176 -18.38 9.85 14.61
C GLY A 176 -19.74 10.52 14.84
N ARG A 177 -19.72 11.77 15.29
CA ARG A 177 -20.92 12.58 15.58
C ARG A 177 -21.90 11.97 16.58
N GLY A 178 -21.43 11.00 17.38
CA GLY A 178 -22.26 10.27 18.35
C GLY A 178 -23.08 9.13 17.75
N GLU A 179 -22.81 8.76 16.52
CA GLU A 179 -23.44 7.61 15.84
C GLU A 179 -22.60 6.36 16.05
N TRP A 180 -23.25 5.25 16.40
CA TRP A 180 -22.63 3.95 16.51
C TRP A 180 -23.07 3.07 15.34
N GLU A 181 -22.12 2.45 14.69
CA GLU A 181 -22.36 1.52 13.60
C GLU A 181 -21.92 0.10 14.00
N THR A 182 -22.40 -0.85 13.25
CA THR A 182 -22.16 -2.27 13.51
C THR A 182 -21.79 -2.96 12.22
N CYS A 183 -20.74 -3.75 12.24
CA CYS A 183 -20.41 -4.66 11.15
C CYS A 183 -20.19 -6.09 11.68
N THR A 184 -20.52 -7.08 10.85
CA THR A 184 -20.27 -8.50 11.15
C THR A 184 -19.14 -9.00 10.29
N VAL A 185 -18.10 -9.51 10.93
CA VAL A 185 -16.89 -10.01 10.30
C VAL A 185 -16.86 -11.53 10.39
N PRO A 186 -16.86 -12.28 9.28
CA PRO A 186 -16.76 -13.73 9.30
C PRO A 186 -15.36 -14.16 9.76
N LEU A 187 -15.29 -15.22 10.58
CA LEU A 187 -14.04 -15.77 11.11
C LEU A 187 -13.59 -17.03 10.35
N ASP A 188 -14.49 -17.65 9.60
CA ASP A 188 -14.25 -18.85 8.80
C ASP A 188 -14.42 -18.53 7.31
N GLN A 189 -13.34 -18.28 6.63
CA GLN A 189 -13.27 -18.21 5.16
C GLN A 189 -12.10 -19.03 4.62
#